data_ed5447109e15bfd4ea574a4744c94b50
#
_entry.id   ed5447109e15bfd4ea574a4744c94b50
#
_cell.length_a   1.000
_cell.length_b   1.000
_cell.length_c   1.000
_cell.angle_alpha   90.00
_cell.angle_beta   90.00
_cell.angle_gamma   90.00
#
_symmetry.space_group_name_H-M   'P 1'
#
loop_
_entity.id
_entity.type
_entity.pdbx_description
1 polymer ?
#
loop_
_entity_poly.entity_id
_entity_poly.type
_entity_poly.pdbx_seq_one_letter_code
_entity_poly.pdbx_strand_id
1 'polypeptide(L)'
;MTDTPRVIVIGDVMTDVIVIPEGPMVRGSDRRARIESRPGGSGANQAVWLGSMGTKVSFVARVGARDKPHLEAYFKGFHVDPVLIADAEKPSGVLVTIIDPDGERSFLTDRGANLDLSHSDMPVWLLDDTRLVVVSGYSLFAEHPRGAVQWMAGEARRRGIPVVVDAASVGFIEEVGARNFLEWTNGFSMLFANAEEAAALSGSAVLDEQFARLTRTYDRVVIKLGAAGAVVGDAAGGRLDLPAPTVDVIDTTGAGDAFAAGFLSAELRGEPLEASLRAGIAAGAKAVTQIGGQPA
;
A
#
# COMPACT_ATOMS: atom_id res chain seq x y z
N MET A 1 -16.15 26.71 -2.91
CA MET A 1 -15.00 25.86 -2.60
C MET A 1 -15.54 24.43 -2.64
N THR A 2 -15.20 23.65 -3.66
CA THR A 2 -15.57 22.23 -3.72
C THR A 2 -14.85 21.54 -2.57
N ASP A 3 -15.62 20.99 -1.62
CA ASP A 3 -15.08 20.29 -0.47
C ASP A 3 -14.32 19.05 -1.01
N THR A 4 -12.98 19.07 -0.88
CA THR A 4 -12.14 17.97 -1.36
C THR A 4 -12.50 16.72 -0.57
N PRO A 5 -12.89 15.62 -1.23
CA PRO A 5 -13.35 14.43 -0.54
C PRO A 5 -12.24 13.84 0.33
N ARG A 6 -12.59 13.43 1.57
CA ARG A 6 -11.65 12.77 2.48
C ARG A 6 -11.43 11.32 2.05
N VAL A 7 -10.19 10.87 2.18
CA VAL A 7 -9.80 9.46 2.08
C VAL A 7 -9.27 9.01 3.44
N ILE A 8 -9.68 7.85 3.90
CA ILE A 8 -9.04 7.17 5.04
C ILE A 8 -8.08 6.14 4.46
N VAL A 9 -6.82 6.20 4.87
CA VAL A 9 -5.84 5.14 4.61
C VAL A 9 -5.63 4.37 5.91
N ILE A 10 -5.76 3.04 5.89
CA ILE A 10 -5.49 2.16 7.02
C ILE A 10 -4.31 1.27 6.64
N GLY A 11 -3.23 1.34 7.41
CA GLY A 11 -2.05 0.54 7.07
C GLY A 11 -0.92 0.65 8.07
N ASP A 12 0.23 0.20 7.61
CA ASP A 12 1.45 0.08 8.37
C ASP A 12 2.35 1.31 8.23
N VAL A 13 3.13 1.52 9.28
CA VAL A 13 4.26 2.46 9.32
C VAL A 13 5.52 1.65 9.62
N MET A 14 6.53 1.80 8.78
CA MET A 14 7.82 1.13 8.93
C MET A 14 8.95 2.17 8.93
N THR A 15 10.05 1.82 9.56
CA THR A 15 11.34 2.45 9.29
C THR A 15 12.12 1.52 8.37
N ASP A 16 12.38 1.95 7.14
CA ASP A 16 13.18 1.21 6.17
C ASP A 16 14.65 1.51 6.42
N VAL A 17 15.41 0.50 6.85
CA VAL A 17 16.85 0.57 7.06
C VAL A 17 17.54 -0.09 5.90
N ILE A 18 18.15 0.69 5.02
CA ILE A 18 18.85 0.22 3.82
C ILE A 18 20.32 0.03 4.18
N VAL A 19 20.82 -1.18 3.99
CA VAL A 19 22.20 -1.59 4.30
C VAL A 19 22.89 -2.00 3.01
N ILE A 20 23.98 -1.28 2.66
CA ILE A 20 24.82 -1.57 1.50
C ILE A 20 26.21 -1.94 2.04
N PRO A 21 26.55 -3.23 2.18
CA PRO A 21 27.84 -3.66 2.70
C PRO A 21 28.98 -3.45 1.69
N GLU A 22 30.16 -3.11 2.17
CA GLU A 22 31.40 -3.02 1.36
C GLU A 22 31.97 -4.43 1.10
N GLY A 23 31.26 -5.21 0.27
CA GLY A 23 31.60 -6.61 -0.09
C GLY A 23 30.76 -7.65 0.67
N PRO A 24 31.01 -8.94 0.45
CA PRO A 24 30.18 -10.02 0.96
C PRO A 24 30.17 -10.07 2.50
N MET A 25 29.03 -10.45 3.07
CA MET A 25 28.89 -10.66 4.51
C MET A 25 29.81 -11.77 5.00
N VAL A 26 30.51 -11.53 6.10
CA VAL A 26 31.43 -12.51 6.71
C VAL A 26 30.85 -12.94 8.05
N ARG A 27 30.53 -14.23 8.16
CA ARG A 27 29.99 -14.80 9.39
C ARG A 27 30.96 -14.66 10.56
N GLY A 28 30.49 -14.09 11.65
CA GLY A 28 31.27 -13.92 12.88
C GLY A 28 32.30 -12.76 12.83
N SER A 29 32.18 -11.86 11.84
CA SER A 29 33.06 -10.69 11.72
C SER A 29 32.28 -9.45 11.31
N ASP A 30 32.87 -8.28 11.53
CA ASP A 30 32.31 -7.00 11.14
C ASP A 30 32.48 -6.76 9.63
N ARG A 31 31.50 -6.07 9.04
CA ARG A 31 31.57 -5.56 7.69
C ARG A 31 31.21 -4.07 7.70
N ARG A 32 32.04 -3.24 7.09
CA ARG A 32 31.67 -1.85 6.83
C ARG A 32 30.50 -1.81 5.87
N ALA A 33 29.55 -0.91 6.11
CA ALA A 33 28.38 -0.72 5.27
C ALA A 33 27.97 0.75 5.26
N ARG A 34 27.37 1.19 4.15
CA ARG A 34 26.55 2.40 4.16
C ARG A 34 25.17 2.01 4.67
N ILE A 35 24.68 2.75 5.68
CA ILE A 35 23.38 2.50 6.29
C ILE A 35 22.57 3.79 6.24
N GLU A 36 21.37 3.72 5.70
CA GLU A 36 20.41 4.82 5.64
C GLU A 36 19.08 4.37 6.25
N SER A 37 18.41 5.26 6.99
CA SER A 37 17.07 5.03 7.48
C SER A 37 16.10 5.98 6.78
N ARG A 38 14.96 5.46 6.33
CA ARG A 38 13.91 6.21 5.64
C ARG A 38 12.54 5.84 6.18
N PRO A 39 11.57 6.75 6.14
CA PRO A 39 10.18 6.39 6.40
C PRO A 39 9.68 5.44 5.31
N GLY A 40 8.88 4.44 5.71
CA GLY A 40 8.32 3.42 4.83
C GLY A 40 7.05 2.81 5.41
N GLY A 41 6.68 1.66 4.87
CA GLY A 41 5.42 0.98 5.09
C GLY A 41 4.42 1.32 3.99
N SER A 42 3.75 0.30 3.43
CA SER A 42 2.84 0.48 2.29
C SER A 42 1.70 1.46 2.61
N GLY A 43 1.07 1.34 3.80
CA GLY A 43 0.03 2.27 4.21
C GLY A 43 0.53 3.72 4.31
N ALA A 44 1.70 3.93 4.91
CA ALA A 44 2.33 5.24 5.01
C ALA A 44 2.69 5.81 3.62
N ASN A 45 3.23 4.99 2.73
CA ASN A 45 3.56 5.39 1.36
C ASN A 45 2.31 5.86 0.61
N GLN A 46 1.23 5.06 0.63
CA GLN A 46 -0.04 5.41 -0.01
C GLN A 46 -0.62 6.72 0.54
N ALA A 47 -0.60 6.92 1.87
CA ALA A 47 -1.08 8.13 2.51
C ALA A 47 -0.30 9.37 2.07
N VAL A 48 1.04 9.28 2.08
CA VAL A 48 1.94 10.38 1.71
C VAL A 48 1.81 10.73 0.22
N TRP A 49 1.75 9.71 -0.68
CA TRP A 49 1.53 9.95 -2.11
C TRP A 49 0.17 10.64 -2.37
N LEU A 50 -0.92 10.16 -1.75
CA LEU A 50 -2.24 10.79 -1.88
C LEU A 50 -2.23 12.25 -1.39
N GLY A 51 -1.64 12.49 -0.21
CA GLY A 51 -1.55 13.84 0.36
C GLY A 51 -0.73 14.78 -0.51
N SER A 52 0.41 14.32 -1.05
CA SER A 52 1.25 15.10 -1.97
C SER A 52 0.56 15.46 -3.29
N MET A 53 -0.47 14.70 -3.68
CA MET A 53 -1.32 14.97 -4.85
C MET A 53 -2.53 15.86 -4.54
N GLY A 54 -2.62 16.41 -3.31
CA GLY A 54 -3.69 17.32 -2.89
C GLY A 54 -4.97 16.62 -2.42
N THR A 55 -4.95 15.31 -2.20
CA THR A 55 -6.07 14.59 -1.60
C THR A 55 -6.08 14.83 -0.09
N LYS A 56 -7.26 15.09 0.49
CA LYS A 56 -7.44 15.19 1.95
C LYS A 56 -7.39 13.80 2.56
N VAL A 57 -6.31 13.46 3.23
CA VAL A 57 -6.06 12.11 3.76
C VAL A 57 -6.08 12.11 5.27
N SER A 58 -6.80 11.14 5.87
CA SER A 58 -6.58 10.73 7.27
C SER A 58 -5.91 9.36 7.28
N PHE A 59 -4.75 9.26 7.91
CA PHE A 59 -3.98 8.03 7.95
C PHE A 59 -4.05 7.38 9.34
N VAL A 60 -4.61 6.18 9.39
CA VAL A 60 -4.82 5.39 10.61
C VAL A 60 -3.78 4.29 10.71
N ALA A 61 -2.95 4.32 11.74
CA ALA A 61 -1.92 3.32 11.99
C ALA A 61 -1.59 3.22 13.49
N ARG A 62 -1.00 2.11 13.92
CA ARG A 62 -0.46 1.94 15.27
C ARG A 62 1.06 1.98 15.22
N VAL A 63 1.66 2.82 16.07
CA VAL A 63 3.09 3.09 16.08
C VAL A 63 3.64 3.08 17.51
N GLY A 64 4.93 2.88 17.68
CA GLY A 64 5.57 2.99 18.98
C GLY A 64 5.38 4.39 19.58
N ALA A 65 5.08 4.47 20.88
CA ALA A 65 4.79 5.72 21.57
C ALA A 65 5.93 6.76 21.44
N ARG A 66 7.18 6.30 21.36
CA ARG A 66 8.36 7.17 21.21
C ARG A 66 8.44 7.83 19.84
N ASP A 67 7.97 7.13 18.80
CA ASP A 67 8.09 7.58 17.41
C ASP A 67 6.91 8.47 17.00
N LYS A 68 5.79 8.34 17.70
CA LYS A 68 4.53 9.03 17.34
C LYS A 68 4.69 10.54 17.11
N PRO A 69 5.33 11.35 18.00
CA PRO A 69 5.42 12.79 17.77
C PRO A 69 6.19 13.16 16.51
N HIS A 70 7.26 12.41 16.18
CA HIS A 70 8.03 12.61 14.97
C HIS A 70 7.23 12.23 13.73
N LEU A 71 6.56 11.09 13.75
CA LEU A 71 5.73 10.61 12.66
C LEU A 71 4.53 11.53 12.39
N GLU A 72 3.87 12.06 13.43
CA GLU A 72 2.81 13.05 13.27
C GLU A 72 3.31 14.31 12.56
N ALA A 73 4.46 14.83 12.94
CA ALA A 73 5.06 15.98 12.28
C ALA A 73 5.42 15.67 10.82
N TYR A 74 5.96 14.47 10.57
CA TYR A 74 6.33 13.99 9.25
C TYR A 74 5.12 13.94 8.31
N PHE A 75 4.04 13.25 8.70
CA PHE A 75 2.84 13.12 7.87
C PHE A 75 2.15 14.48 7.59
N LYS A 76 2.10 15.37 8.57
CA LYS A 76 1.57 16.73 8.39
C LYS A 76 2.34 17.52 7.33
N GLY A 77 3.64 17.27 7.17
CA GLY A 77 4.47 17.86 6.11
C GLY A 77 4.01 17.50 4.69
N PHE A 78 3.30 16.40 4.53
CA PHE A 78 2.71 15.93 3.27
C PHE A 78 1.18 16.16 3.20
N HIS A 79 0.63 17.05 4.04
CA HIS A 79 -0.81 17.33 4.11
C HIS A 79 -1.68 16.11 4.48
N VAL A 80 -1.11 15.14 5.17
CA VAL A 80 -1.82 13.98 5.74
C VAL A 80 -2.20 14.29 7.18
N ASP A 81 -3.46 14.02 7.55
CA ASP A 81 -3.95 14.09 8.92
C ASP A 81 -3.64 12.75 9.64
N PRO A 82 -2.64 12.71 10.53
CA PRO A 82 -2.23 11.46 11.15
C PRO A 82 -3.14 11.10 12.34
N VAL A 83 -3.79 9.96 12.26
CA VAL A 83 -4.57 9.35 13.35
C VAL A 83 -3.75 8.17 13.88
N LEU A 84 -2.64 8.49 14.56
CA LEU A 84 -1.70 7.48 15.03
C LEU A 84 -2.04 7.04 16.46
N ILE A 85 -2.15 5.74 16.66
CA ILE A 85 -2.35 5.11 17.94
C ILE A 85 -0.99 4.75 18.54
N ALA A 86 -0.72 5.21 19.77
CA ALA A 86 0.53 4.94 20.44
C ALA A 86 0.53 3.57 21.11
N ASP A 87 1.52 2.75 20.81
CA ASP A 87 1.81 1.53 21.53
C ASP A 87 2.87 1.84 22.63
N ALA A 88 2.56 1.50 23.88
CA ALA A 88 3.44 1.77 25.01
C ALA A 88 4.57 0.72 25.17
N GLU A 89 4.38 -0.46 24.59
CA GLU A 89 5.25 -1.62 24.81
C GLU A 89 6.12 -1.94 23.58
N LYS A 90 5.54 -1.84 22.37
CA LYS A 90 6.21 -2.17 21.13
C LYS A 90 6.72 -0.94 20.39
N PRO A 91 7.92 -1.01 19.77
CA PRO A 91 8.38 0.03 18.85
C PRO A 91 7.56 0.03 17.56
N SER A 92 7.72 1.07 16.75
CA SER A 92 7.25 1.06 15.36
C SER A 92 7.94 -0.04 14.56
N GLY A 93 7.32 -0.46 13.45
CA GLY A 93 7.88 -1.50 12.60
C GLY A 93 9.21 -1.09 11.95
N VAL A 94 10.07 -2.07 11.70
CA VAL A 94 11.37 -1.89 11.02
C VAL A 94 11.50 -2.91 9.89
N LEU A 95 11.91 -2.45 8.72
CA LEU A 95 12.30 -3.27 7.58
C LEU A 95 13.79 -3.03 7.30
N VAL A 96 14.61 -4.05 7.44
CA VAL A 96 16.02 -4.00 7.04
C VAL A 96 16.15 -4.60 5.65
N THR A 97 16.64 -3.81 4.71
CA THR A 97 16.95 -4.24 3.34
C THR A 97 18.46 -4.30 3.18
N ILE A 98 19.00 -5.48 2.98
CA ILE A 98 20.43 -5.68 2.67
C ILE A 98 20.55 -5.80 1.16
N ILE A 99 21.39 -4.95 0.56
CA ILE A 99 21.67 -4.95 -0.88
C ILE A 99 23.07 -5.50 -1.07
N ASP A 100 23.15 -6.72 -1.59
CA ASP A 100 24.43 -7.37 -1.85
C ASP A 100 25.20 -6.71 -3.02
N PRO A 101 26.53 -6.93 -3.16
CA PRO A 101 27.35 -6.31 -4.22
C PRO A 101 26.89 -6.61 -5.65
N ASP A 102 26.16 -7.68 -5.87
CA ASP A 102 25.54 -8.07 -7.14
C ASP A 102 24.14 -7.43 -7.36
N GLY A 103 23.66 -6.65 -6.38
CA GLY A 103 22.38 -5.95 -6.46
C GLY A 103 21.19 -6.75 -5.95
N GLU A 104 21.37 -8.00 -5.51
CA GLU A 104 20.33 -8.80 -4.89
C GLU A 104 19.92 -8.21 -3.54
N ARG A 105 18.62 -8.34 -3.21
CA ARG A 105 18.04 -7.76 -2.00
C ARG A 105 17.52 -8.83 -1.07
N SER A 106 17.89 -8.74 0.19
CA SER A 106 17.36 -9.56 1.28
C SER A 106 16.60 -8.67 2.26
N PHE A 107 15.46 -9.15 2.76
CA PHE A 107 14.57 -8.39 3.64
C PHE A 107 14.43 -9.07 4.99
N LEU A 108 14.58 -8.30 6.08
CA LEU A 108 14.29 -8.72 7.45
C LEU A 108 13.23 -7.76 8.00
N THR A 109 12.09 -8.30 8.40
CA THR A 109 10.94 -7.49 8.80
C THR A 109 10.55 -7.76 10.24
N ASP A 110 10.53 -6.71 11.06
CA ASP A 110 9.84 -6.69 12.35
C ASP A 110 8.68 -5.71 12.25
N ARG A 111 7.46 -6.20 12.36
CA ARG A 111 6.25 -5.40 12.19
C ARG A 111 5.91 -4.56 13.42
N GLY A 112 6.50 -4.84 14.58
CA GLY A 112 6.34 -4.08 15.82
C GLY A 112 4.89 -3.77 16.18
N ALA A 113 4.61 -2.52 16.52
CA ALA A 113 3.28 -2.03 16.91
C ALA A 113 2.19 -2.20 15.83
N ASN A 114 2.56 -2.32 14.55
CA ASN A 114 1.58 -2.55 13.47
C ASN A 114 0.74 -3.83 13.70
N LEU A 115 1.28 -4.82 14.43
CA LEU A 115 0.58 -6.09 14.71
C LEU A 115 -0.58 -5.94 15.71
N ASP A 116 -0.63 -4.84 16.44
CA ASP A 116 -1.61 -4.65 17.52
C ASP A 116 -2.69 -3.59 17.21
N LEU A 117 -2.73 -3.09 15.96
CA LEU A 117 -3.84 -2.24 15.52
C LEU A 117 -5.15 -3.02 15.68
N SER A 118 -6.08 -2.49 16.46
CA SER A 118 -7.30 -3.19 16.85
C SER A 118 -8.57 -2.43 16.46
N HIS A 119 -9.72 -3.07 16.54
CA HIS A 119 -10.99 -2.41 16.21
C HIS A 119 -11.31 -1.23 17.14
N SER A 120 -10.86 -1.26 18.40
CA SER A 120 -11.04 -0.14 19.34
C SER A 120 -10.21 1.10 18.96
N ASP A 121 -9.21 0.93 18.10
CA ASP A 121 -8.39 2.02 17.58
C ASP A 121 -9.02 2.71 16.36
N MET A 122 -10.10 2.12 15.79
CA MET A 122 -10.71 2.62 14.56
C MET A 122 -11.58 3.86 14.79
N PRO A 123 -11.26 4.98 14.14
CA PRO A 123 -11.97 6.25 14.31
C PRO A 123 -13.21 6.31 13.40
N VAL A 124 -14.27 5.59 13.75
CA VAL A 124 -15.54 5.49 12.96
C VAL A 124 -16.12 6.85 12.59
N TRP A 125 -15.94 7.83 13.45
CA TRP A 125 -16.39 9.21 13.21
C TRP A 125 -15.76 9.86 11.98
N LEU A 126 -14.60 9.39 11.50
CA LEU A 126 -14.01 9.85 10.26
C LEU A 126 -14.82 9.47 9.02
N LEU A 127 -15.65 8.41 9.11
CA LEU A 127 -16.46 7.95 7.98
C LEU A 127 -17.55 8.96 7.58
N ASP A 128 -17.92 9.90 8.45
CA ASP A 128 -19.03 10.84 8.20
C ASP A 128 -18.76 11.78 7.02
N ASP A 129 -17.48 12.13 6.74
CA ASP A 129 -17.06 12.97 5.59
C ASP A 129 -16.10 12.22 4.64
N THR A 130 -16.08 10.88 4.68
CA THR A 130 -15.19 10.03 3.89
C THR A 130 -15.85 9.57 2.60
N ARG A 131 -15.10 9.60 1.50
CA ARG A 131 -15.50 9.13 0.17
C ARG A 131 -14.90 7.78 -0.20
N LEU A 132 -13.81 7.39 0.46
CA LEU A 132 -13.07 6.18 0.14
C LEU A 132 -12.25 5.72 1.35
N VAL A 133 -12.22 4.40 1.58
CA VAL A 133 -11.28 3.77 2.51
C VAL A 133 -10.27 2.97 1.70
N VAL A 134 -8.99 3.23 1.91
CA VAL A 134 -7.85 2.52 1.31
C VAL A 134 -7.19 1.66 2.36
N VAL A 135 -6.97 0.39 2.04
CA VAL A 135 -6.38 -0.59 2.94
C VAL A 135 -5.08 -1.10 2.36
N SER A 136 -3.98 -0.99 3.12
CA SER A 136 -2.77 -1.75 2.83
C SER A 136 -3.01 -3.23 3.18
N GLY A 137 -2.81 -4.13 2.22
CA GLY A 137 -2.98 -5.57 2.41
C GLY A 137 -2.11 -6.16 3.52
N TYR A 138 -1.00 -5.50 3.83
CA TYR A 138 -0.17 -5.89 4.98
C TYR A 138 -0.95 -5.92 6.30
N SER A 139 -1.99 -5.12 6.46
CA SER A 139 -2.86 -5.13 7.64
C SER A 139 -3.77 -6.36 7.73
N LEU A 140 -3.85 -7.18 6.68
CA LEU A 140 -4.68 -8.39 6.65
C LEU A 140 -3.92 -9.64 7.11
N PHE A 141 -2.59 -9.62 7.11
CA PHE A 141 -1.77 -10.80 7.40
C PHE A 141 -1.55 -11.09 8.90
N ALA A 142 -2.06 -10.22 9.78
CA ALA A 142 -2.07 -10.46 11.23
C ALA A 142 -3.51 -10.33 11.77
N GLU A 143 -3.81 -11.06 12.83
CA GLU A 143 -5.18 -11.22 13.34
C GLU A 143 -5.82 -9.91 13.80
N HIS A 144 -5.12 -9.15 14.67
CA HIS A 144 -5.67 -7.91 15.22
C HIS A 144 -5.91 -6.84 14.16
N PRO A 145 -4.91 -6.46 13.31
CA PRO A 145 -5.13 -5.45 12.28
C PRO A 145 -6.13 -5.91 11.22
N ARG A 146 -6.18 -7.22 10.88
CA ARG A 146 -7.20 -7.77 10.01
C ARG A 146 -8.60 -7.57 10.59
N GLY A 147 -8.80 -7.89 11.87
CA GLY A 147 -10.07 -7.66 12.55
C GLY A 147 -10.48 -6.19 12.56
N ALA A 148 -9.54 -5.28 12.79
CA ALA A 148 -9.75 -3.84 12.74
C ALA A 148 -10.17 -3.36 11.34
N VAL A 149 -9.46 -3.81 10.30
CA VAL A 149 -9.77 -3.50 8.90
C VAL A 149 -11.15 -4.01 8.51
N GLN A 150 -11.46 -5.28 8.80
CA GLN A 150 -12.76 -5.87 8.47
C GLN A 150 -13.92 -5.16 9.18
N TRP A 151 -13.71 -4.77 10.42
CA TRP A 151 -14.71 -4.01 11.15
C TRP A 151 -14.95 -2.63 10.55
N MET A 152 -13.88 -1.87 10.26
CA MET A 152 -13.97 -0.55 9.63
C MET A 152 -14.57 -0.62 8.22
N ALA A 153 -14.20 -1.64 7.43
CA ALA A 153 -14.78 -1.90 6.11
C ALA A 153 -16.28 -2.21 6.20
N GLY A 154 -16.72 -2.95 7.23
CA GLY A 154 -18.12 -3.19 7.51
C GLY A 154 -18.90 -1.91 7.81
N GLU A 155 -18.31 -0.99 8.60
CA GLU A 155 -18.89 0.32 8.90
C GLU A 155 -18.95 1.22 7.66
N ALA A 156 -17.88 1.23 6.84
CA ALA A 156 -17.84 1.97 5.58
C ALA A 156 -18.95 1.49 4.62
N ARG A 157 -19.08 0.18 4.42
CA ARG A 157 -20.11 -0.39 3.53
C ARG A 157 -21.53 -0.05 3.98
N ARG A 158 -21.82 -0.05 5.30
CA ARG A 158 -23.14 0.36 5.80
C ARG A 158 -23.48 1.82 5.45
N ARG A 159 -22.48 2.64 5.20
CA ARG A 159 -22.62 4.05 4.76
C ARG A 159 -22.51 4.23 3.25
N GLY A 160 -22.37 3.15 2.49
CA GLY A 160 -22.17 3.19 1.04
C GLY A 160 -20.80 3.74 0.62
N ILE A 161 -19.81 3.69 1.52
CA ILE A 161 -18.44 4.15 1.25
C ILE A 161 -17.66 2.97 0.67
N PRO A 162 -17.07 3.11 -0.54
CA PRO A 162 -16.24 2.06 -1.14
C PRO A 162 -14.98 1.83 -0.32
N VAL A 163 -14.53 0.56 -0.31
CA VAL A 163 -13.29 0.12 0.31
C VAL A 163 -12.41 -0.50 -0.76
N VAL A 164 -11.18 -0.08 -0.86
CA VAL A 164 -10.19 -0.62 -1.80
C VAL A 164 -9.01 -1.22 -1.05
N VAL A 165 -8.37 -2.22 -1.65
CA VAL A 165 -7.19 -2.88 -1.08
C VAL A 165 -6.08 -2.99 -2.11
N ASP A 166 -4.84 -2.73 -1.69
CA ASP A 166 -3.64 -3.17 -2.39
C ASP A 166 -3.18 -4.51 -1.79
N ALA A 167 -2.92 -5.50 -2.63
CA ALA A 167 -2.65 -6.88 -2.19
C ALA A 167 -1.35 -7.04 -1.39
N ALA A 168 -0.40 -6.13 -1.58
CA ALA A 168 0.82 -5.90 -0.82
C ALA A 168 1.98 -6.88 -1.06
N SER A 169 1.80 -8.21 -0.94
CA SER A 169 2.91 -9.17 -1.02
C SER A 169 2.48 -10.56 -1.42
N VAL A 170 3.07 -11.08 -2.50
CA VAL A 170 2.82 -12.44 -2.95
C VAL A 170 3.20 -13.48 -1.88
N GLY A 171 4.34 -13.31 -1.20
CA GLY A 171 4.79 -14.26 -0.18
C GLY A 171 3.81 -14.40 0.99
N PHE A 172 3.26 -13.28 1.49
CA PHE A 172 2.24 -13.34 2.54
C PHE A 172 0.89 -13.88 2.03
N ILE A 173 0.52 -13.62 0.77
CA ILE A 173 -0.68 -14.22 0.16
C ILE A 173 -0.53 -15.74 0.08
N GLU A 174 0.64 -16.24 -0.30
CA GLU A 174 0.92 -17.68 -0.36
C GLU A 174 0.90 -18.33 1.05
N GLU A 175 1.44 -17.65 2.05
CA GLU A 175 1.44 -18.10 3.44
C GLU A 175 0.03 -18.27 4.00
N VAL A 176 -0.84 -17.28 3.81
CA VAL A 176 -2.21 -17.33 4.34
C VAL A 176 -3.18 -18.07 3.41
N GLY A 177 -2.83 -18.21 2.15
CA GLY A 177 -3.65 -18.78 1.08
C GLY A 177 -4.63 -17.79 0.45
N ALA A 178 -4.70 -17.82 -0.89
CA ALA A 178 -5.55 -16.94 -1.68
C ALA A 178 -7.02 -16.93 -1.23
N ARG A 179 -7.57 -18.11 -0.87
CA ARG A 179 -8.95 -18.23 -0.42
C ARG A 179 -9.23 -17.36 0.82
N ASN A 180 -8.35 -17.38 1.80
CA ASN A 180 -8.50 -16.60 3.02
C ASN A 180 -8.43 -15.11 2.72
N PHE A 181 -7.46 -14.67 1.90
CA PHE A 181 -7.34 -13.27 1.50
C PHE A 181 -8.63 -12.76 0.82
N LEU A 182 -9.14 -13.51 -0.16
CA LEU A 182 -10.37 -13.18 -0.89
C LEU A 182 -11.61 -13.17 0.04
N GLU A 183 -11.67 -14.08 1.01
CA GLU A 183 -12.73 -14.09 2.03
C GLU A 183 -12.64 -12.88 2.95
N TRP A 184 -11.45 -12.50 3.41
CA TRP A 184 -11.25 -11.35 4.28
C TRP A 184 -11.57 -10.01 3.61
N THR A 185 -11.41 -9.93 2.30
CA THR A 185 -11.68 -8.72 1.50
C THR A 185 -13.00 -8.78 0.74
N ASN A 186 -13.83 -9.77 1.01
CA ASN A 186 -15.13 -9.90 0.37
C ASN A 186 -16.02 -8.66 0.63
N GLY A 187 -16.53 -8.09 -0.47
CA GLY A 187 -17.32 -6.85 -0.45
C GLY A 187 -16.48 -5.57 -0.46
N PHE A 188 -15.15 -5.66 -0.69
CA PHE A 188 -14.37 -4.50 -1.09
C PHE A 188 -14.64 -4.21 -2.58
N SER A 189 -14.62 -2.94 -2.94
CA SER A 189 -15.00 -2.51 -4.29
C SER A 189 -13.87 -2.69 -5.31
N MET A 190 -12.60 -2.57 -4.88
CA MET A 190 -11.48 -2.60 -5.81
C MET A 190 -10.25 -3.30 -5.21
N LEU A 191 -9.56 -4.04 -6.07
CA LEU A 191 -8.26 -4.65 -5.78
C LEU A 191 -7.18 -4.01 -6.66
N PHE A 192 -6.08 -3.60 -6.04
CA PHE A 192 -4.80 -3.37 -6.72
C PHE A 192 -3.89 -4.56 -6.45
N ALA A 193 -3.28 -5.11 -7.50
CA ALA A 193 -2.32 -6.20 -7.40
C ALA A 193 -1.23 -6.04 -8.48
N ASN A 194 -0.03 -6.56 -8.22
CA ASN A 194 0.92 -6.79 -9.28
C ASN A 194 0.63 -8.12 -10.00
N ALA A 195 1.40 -8.45 -11.06
CA ALA A 195 1.18 -9.66 -11.85
C ALA A 195 1.30 -10.95 -11.02
N GLU A 196 2.26 -11.01 -10.09
CA GLU A 196 2.50 -12.18 -9.23
C GLU A 196 1.41 -12.33 -8.17
N GLU A 197 1.03 -11.23 -7.53
CA GLU A 197 -0.08 -11.18 -6.57
C GLU A 197 -1.41 -11.58 -7.21
N ALA A 198 -1.69 -11.06 -8.42
CA ALA A 198 -2.88 -11.43 -9.18
C ALA A 198 -2.87 -12.91 -9.57
N ALA A 199 -1.71 -13.46 -9.94
CA ALA A 199 -1.57 -14.88 -10.23
C ALA A 199 -1.80 -15.74 -8.99
N ALA A 200 -1.22 -15.38 -7.83
CA ALA A 200 -1.40 -16.08 -6.57
C ALA A 200 -2.87 -16.05 -6.12
N LEU A 201 -3.52 -14.88 -6.16
CA LEU A 201 -4.92 -14.72 -5.75
C LEU A 201 -5.90 -15.44 -6.67
N SER A 202 -5.66 -15.43 -7.97
CA SER A 202 -6.54 -16.07 -8.96
C SER A 202 -6.23 -17.55 -9.19
N GLY A 203 -5.00 -17.99 -8.88
CA GLY A 203 -4.50 -19.32 -9.23
C GLY A 203 -4.27 -19.50 -10.74
N SER A 204 -3.97 -18.42 -11.49
CA SER A 204 -3.67 -18.48 -12.92
C SER A 204 -2.65 -17.40 -13.32
N ALA A 205 -1.72 -17.76 -14.20
CA ALA A 205 -0.80 -16.81 -14.82
C ALA A 205 -1.42 -16.10 -16.05
N VAL A 206 -2.59 -16.53 -16.51
CA VAL A 206 -3.27 -15.96 -17.69
C VAL A 206 -4.12 -14.77 -17.28
N LEU A 207 -3.83 -13.61 -17.85
CA LEU A 207 -4.43 -12.34 -17.46
C LEU A 207 -5.96 -12.34 -17.57
N ASP A 208 -6.53 -12.94 -18.63
CA ASP A 208 -7.97 -13.07 -18.82
C ASP A 208 -8.64 -13.93 -17.74
N GLU A 209 -7.98 -15.00 -17.31
CA GLU A 209 -8.45 -15.82 -16.20
C GLU A 209 -8.33 -15.10 -14.86
N GLN A 210 -7.28 -14.30 -14.66
CA GLN A 210 -7.13 -13.48 -13.46
C GLN A 210 -8.32 -12.53 -13.32
N PHE A 211 -8.65 -11.78 -14.36
CA PHE A 211 -9.82 -10.91 -14.34
C PHE A 211 -11.13 -11.69 -14.15
N ALA A 212 -11.35 -12.77 -14.91
CA ALA A 212 -12.56 -13.57 -14.80
C ALA A 212 -12.81 -14.16 -13.40
N ARG A 213 -11.74 -14.39 -12.62
CA ARG A 213 -11.83 -14.94 -11.26
C ARG A 213 -11.92 -13.82 -10.22
N LEU A 214 -11.06 -12.80 -10.28
CA LEU A 214 -10.97 -11.73 -9.28
C LEU A 214 -12.16 -10.78 -9.33
N THR A 215 -12.75 -10.51 -10.51
CA THR A 215 -13.96 -9.69 -10.64
C THR A 215 -15.24 -10.36 -10.11
N ARG A 216 -15.16 -11.61 -9.66
CA ARG A 216 -16.24 -12.23 -8.87
C ARG A 216 -16.29 -11.73 -7.43
N THR A 217 -15.17 -11.20 -6.94
CA THR A 217 -15.03 -10.69 -5.56
C THR A 217 -15.04 -9.18 -5.52
N TYR A 218 -14.45 -8.54 -6.54
CA TYR A 218 -14.29 -7.09 -6.60
C TYR A 218 -15.02 -6.51 -7.82
N ASP A 219 -15.65 -5.35 -7.66
CA ASP A 219 -16.29 -4.65 -8.79
C ASP A 219 -15.25 -4.23 -9.83
N ARG A 220 -14.03 -3.93 -9.39
CA ARG A 220 -12.92 -3.54 -10.26
C ARG A 220 -11.59 -4.14 -9.78
N VAL A 221 -10.77 -4.56 -10.72
CA VAL A 221 -9.42 -5.08 -10.49
C VAL A 221 -8.42 -4.28 -11.32
N VAL A 222 -7.33 -3.86 -10.70
CA VAL A 222 -6.23 -3.16 -11.36
C VAL A 222 -4.97 -4.00 -11.20
N ILE A 223 -4.41 -4.47 -12.33
CA ILE A 223 -3.20 -5.30 -12.34
C ILE A 223 -2.03 -4.48 -12.87
N LYS A 224 -1.02 -4.29 -12.02
CA LYS A 224 0.23 -3.58 -12.32
C LYS A 224 1.18 -4.57 -13.01
N LEU A 225 1.67 -4.25 -14.22
CA LEU A 225 2.52 -5.11 -15.04
C LEU A 225 3.97 -4.58 -15.15
N GLY A 226 4.39 -3.75 -14.22
CA GLY A 226 5.73 -3.16 -14.21
C GLY A 226 6.01 -2.34 -15.47
N ALA A 227 7.10 -2.63 -16.17
CA ALA A 227 7.48 -1.93 -17.41
C ALA A 227 6.47 -2.11 -18.55
N ALA A 228 5.60 -3.12 -18.51
CA ALA A 228 4.55 -3.30 -19.50
C ALA A 228 3.33 -2.40 -19.27
N GLY A 229 3.26 -1.69 -18.13
CA GLY A 229 2.17 -0.80 -17.82
C GLY A 229 1.17 -1.37 -16.82
N ALA A 230 -0.12 -1.18 -17.06
CA ALA A 230 -1.17 -1.69 -16.18
C ALA A 230 -2.48 -1.93 -16.93
N VAL A 231 -3.29 -2.81 -16.38
CA VAL A 231 -4.61 -3.16 -16.89
C VAL A 231 -5.65 -2.99 -15.80
N VAL A 232 -6.78 -2.40 -16.13
CA VAL A 232 -7.96 -2.35 -15.27
C VAL A 232 -9.11 -3.11 -15.94
N GLY A 233 -9.83 -3.90 -15.16
CA GLY A 233 -11.03 -4.62 -15.62
C GLY A 233 -12.12 -4.61 -14.55
N ASP A 234 -13.37 -4.80 -14.99
CA ASP A 234 -14.55 -4.81 -14.13
C ASP A 234 -15.40 -6.09 -14.30
N ALA A 235 -16.38 -6.25 -13.44
CA ALA A 235 -17.29 -7.40 -13.45
C ALA A 235 -18.22 -7.44 -14.68
N ALA A 236 -18.39 -6.32 -15.39
CA ALA A 236 -19.17 -6.27 -16.63
C ALA A 236 -18.37 -6.74 -17.87
N GLY A 237 -17.08 -7.05 -17.69
CA GLY A 237 -16.16 -7.46 -18.75
C GLY A 237 -15.48 -6.30 -19.47
N GLY A 238 -15.67 -5.06 -18.99
CA GLY A 238 -14.92 -3.90 -19.45
C GLY A 238 -13.43 -4.06 -19.10
N ARG A 239 -12.56 -3.71 -20.06
CA ARG A 239 -11.12 -3.78 -19.89
C ARG A 239 -10.41 -2.64 -20.59
N LEU A 240 -9.42 -2.08 -19.92
CA LEU A 240 -8.56 -1.05 -20.47
C LEU A 240 -7.11 -1.35 -20.06
N ASP A 241 -6.21 -1.35 -21.01
CA ASP A 241 -4.77 -1.51 -20.83
C ASP A 241 -4.02 -0.29 -21.37
N LEU A 242 -3.00 0.15 -20.62
CA LEU A 242 -2.13 1.24 -21.00
C LEU A 242 -0.65 0.87 -20.75
N PRO A 243 0.26 1.20 -21.68
CA PRO A 243 1.69 0.96 -21.49
C PRO A 243 2.31 1.94 -20.50
N ALA A 244 3.40 1.51 -19.85
CA ALA A 244 4.23 2.41 -19.06
C ALA A 244 5.21 3.20 -19.93
N PRO A 245 5.58 4.41 -19.52
CA PRO A 245 6.71 5.12 -20.15
C PRO A 245 8.03 4.43 -19.80
N THR A 246 9.00 4.50 -20.70
CA THR A 246 10.37 4.09 -20.41
C THR A 246 11.02 5.12 -19.49
N VAL A 247 11.55 4.65 -18.35
CA VAL A 247 12.25 5.48 -17.37
C VAL A 247 13.50 4.76 -16.86
N ASP A 248 14.46 5.52 -16.34
CA ASP A 248 15.64 4.96 -15.67
C ASP A 248 15.23 4.52 -14.27
N VAL A 249 15.24 3.22 -14.01
CA VAL A 249 14.84 2.65 -12.73
C VAL A 249 16.00 2.72 -11.74
N ILE A 250 15.79 3.42 -10.62
CA ILE A 250 16.75 3.53 -9.50
C ILE A 250 16.33 2.58 -8.38
N ASP A 251 15.04 2.63 -7.96
CA ASP A 251 14.50 1.82 -6.87
C ASP A 251 13.03 1.53 -7.14
N THR A 252 12.61 0.29 -7.02
CA THR A 252 11.20 -0.13 -7.24
C THR A 252 10.34 -0.07 -5.98
N THR A 253 10.92 0.29 -4.84
CA THR A 253 10.22 0.37 -3.56
C THR A 253 9.09 1.40 -3.62
N GLY A 254 7.89 1.01 -3.19
CA GLY A 254 6.73 1.90 -3.13
C GLY A 254 6.10 2.29 -4.49
N ALA A 255 6.60 1.75 -5.61
CA ALA A 255 6.03 2.03 -6.93
C ALA A 255 4.54 1.62 -7.03
N GLY A 256 4.17 0.50 -6.40
CA GLY A 256 2.79 0.05 -6.30
C GLY A 256 1.92 1.01 -5.49
N ASP A 257 2.45 1.52 -4.37
CA ASP A 257 1.78 2.50 -3.51
C ASP A 257 1.55 3.83 -4.23
N ALA A 258 2.57 4.32 -4.92
CA ALA A 258 2.50 5.52 -5.75
C ALA A 258 1.47 5.36 -6.88
N PHE A 259 1.48 4.20 -7.55
CA PHE A 259 0.51 3.87 -8.60
C PHE A 259 -0.92 3.93 -8.04
N ALA A 260 -1.21 3.22 -6.94
CA ALA A 260 -2.54 3.21 -6.34
C ALA A 260 -2.99 4.62 -5.94
N ALA A 261 -2.09 5.41 -5.34
CA ALA A 261 -2.37 6.80 -4.98
C ALA A 261 -2.68 7.68 -6.20
N GLY A 262 -1.89 7.57 -7.26
CA GLY A 262 -2.10 8.32 -8.52
C GLY A 262 -3.44 7.98 -9.17
N PHE A 263 -3.77 6.70 -9.28
CA PHE A 263 -5.04 6.21 -9.80
C PHE A 263 -6.22 6.75 -8.99
N LEU A 264 -6.19 6.54 -7.67
CA LEU A 264 -7.28 6.93 -6.77
C LEU A 264 -7.45 8.46 -6.68
N SER A 265 -6.35 9.22 -6.71
CA SER A 265 -6.42 10.68 -6.70
C SER A 265 -7.14 11.23 -7.94
N ALA A 266 -6.88 10.68 -9.13
CA ALA A 266 -7.55 11.05 -10.37
C ALA A 266 -9.04 10.63 -10.34
N GLU A 267 -9.34 9.42 -9.89
CA GLU A 267 -10.72 8.93 -9.75
C GLU A 267 -11.56 9.80 -8.79
N LEU A 268 -10.98 10.21 -7.67
CA LEU A 268 -11.64 11.09 -6.70
C LEU A 268 -11.93 12.48 -7.25
N ARG A 269 -11.15 12.96 -8.22
CA ARG A 269 -11.45 14.20 -8.97
C ARG A 269 -12.54 14.02 -10.03
N GLY A 270 -13.05 12.79 -10.22
CA GLY A 270 -14.05 12.48 -11.23
C GLY A 270 -13.47 12.35 -12.65
N GLU A 271 -12.18 12.11 -12.77
CA GLU A 271 -11.55 11.90 -14.08
C GLU A 271 -11.99 10.58 -14.71
N PRO A 272 -12.01 10.48 -16.06
CA PRO A 272 -12.32 9.24 -16.74
C PRO A 272 -11.36 8.11 -16.36
N LEU A 273 -11.81 6.86 -16.44
CA LEU A 273 -11.01 5.67 -16.07
C LEU A 273 -9.64 5.63 -16.75
N GLU A 274 -9.57 6.02 -18.04
CA GLU A 274 -8.30 6.08 -18.77
C GLU A 274 -7.33 7.10 -18.15
N ALA A 275 -7.82 8.26 -17.76
CA ALA A 275 -7.01 9.30 -17.09
C ALA A 275 -6.53 8.81 -15.71
N SER A 276 -7.39 8.11 -14.96
CA SER A 276 -7.03 7.51 -13.67
C SER A 276 -5.95 6.44 -13.83
N LEU A 277 -6.09 5.55 -14.83
CA LEU A 277 -5.07 4.53 -15.10
C LEU A 277 -3.73 5.16 -15.53
N ARG A 278 -3.77 6.18 -16.38
CA ARG A 278 -2.60 6.96 -16.80
C ARG A 278 -1.93 7.67 -15.64
N ALA A 279 -2.72 8.25 -14.72
CA ALA A 279 -2.20 8.91 -13.52
C ALA A 279 -1.50 7.92 -12.58
N GLY A 280 -2.07 6.73 -12.40
CA GLY A 280 -1.44 5.65 -11.65
C GLY A 280 -0.10 5.23 -12.26
N ILE A 281 -0.06 4.96 -13.57
CA ILE A 281 1.16 4.61 -14.30
C ILE A 281 2.22 5.71 -14.16
N ALA A 282 1.84 6.96 -14.33
CA ALA A 282 2.77 8.09 -14.22
C ALA A 282 3.35 8.24 -12.80
N ALA A 283 2.52 8.03 -11.76
CA ALA A 283 2.97 8.08 -10.37
C ALA A 283 3.94 6.92 -10.05
N GLY A 284 3.62 5.70 -10.48
CA GLY A 284 4.51 4.55 -10.34
C GLY A 284 5.84 4.74 -11.07
N ALA A 285 5.78 5.24 -12.32
CA ALA A 285 6.98 5.57 -13.11
C ALA A 285 7.84 6.65 -12.45
N LYS A 286 7.22 7.68 -11.84
CA LYS A 286 7.94 8.69 -11.04
C LYS A 286 8.60 8.08 -9.81
N ALA A 287 7.91 7.19 -9.10
CA ALA A 287 8.43 6.57 -7.88
C ALA A 287 9.72 5.78 -8.17
N VAL A 288 9.78 5.03 -9.26
CA VAL A 288 10.98 4.21 -9.57
C VAL A 288 12.22 5.02 -9.97
N THR A 289 12.10 6.32 -10.24
CA THR A 289 13.23 7.21 -10.55
C THR A 289 13.90 7.84 -9.33
N GLN A 290 13.50 7.46 -8.14
CA GLN A 290 14.05 7.96 -6.87
C GLN A 290 14.26 6.82 -5.88
N ILE A 291 15.05 7.04 -4.83
CA ILE A 291 15.28 6.02 -3.79
C ILE A 291 14.22 6.16 -2.71
N GLY A 292 13.60 5.04 -2.30
CA GLY A 292 12.60 4.94 -1.25
C GLY A 292 11.16 5.03 -1.76
N GLY A 293 10.21 4.61 -0.92
CA GLY A 293 8.80 4.43 -1.30
C GLY A 293 7.95 5.70 -1.31
N GLN A 294 8.47 6.85 -0.87
CA GLN A 294 7.71 8.08 -0.70
C GLN A 294 8.22 9.19 -1.61
N PRO A 295 7.37 10.19 -1.97
CA PRO A 295 7.79 11.31 -2.82
C PRO A 295 8.88 12.13 -2.15
N ALA A 296 9.86 12.62 -2.96
CA ALA A 296 10.94 13.47 -2.51
C ALA A 296 10.46 14.90 -2.20
#